data_fdd3786006531fa9801bb19de3b83baa
#
_entry.id   fdd3786006531fa9801bb19de3b83baa
#
_cell.length_a   1.000
_cell.length_b   1.000
_cell.length_c   1.000
_cell.angle_alpha   90.00
_cell.angle_beta   90.00
_cell.angle_gamma   90.00
#
_symmetry.space_group_name_H-M   'P 1'
#
loop_
_entity.id
_entity.type
_entity.pdbx_description
1 polymer ?
#
loop_
_entity_poly.entity_id
_entity_poly.type
_entity_poly.pdbx_seq_one_letter_code
_entity_poly.pdbx_strand_id
1 'polypeptide(L)'
;MFKKINLKNKTALVTGAGKGLGKACAIALAEAGANVIIISRTLPDLTKVEKLIKKTKGSCLKFECDVTDLNKFKNILKKIKKLDILVNNAGNNRPEHFTQVKKENMEYLVELNMKAAFNVAQICSQKMVKLKNRKKVGGSIINMSSQLGRVGAPIRSVYNMTKFGLEGLTRGMALELAKYNIRVNSVCPTFVETPMVKAFFKNKKFKKQVLENIPLGRVAQENDVSTAVTFLAAESANSITGTSLMVDGGWTAK
;
A
#
# COMPACT_ATOMS: atom_id res chain seq x y z
N MET A 1 -22.24 -1.22 19.43
CA MET A 1 -21.78 -2.60 19.14
C MET A 1 -20.52 -2.51 18.27
N PHE A 2 -19.43 -3.17 18.64
CA PHE A 2 -18.18 -3.17 17.89
C PHE A 2 -18.38 -3.88 16.54
N LYS A 3 -18.10 -3.21 15.42
CA LYS A 3 -18.17 -3.84 14.10
C LYS A 3 -16.90 -4.65 13.85
N LYS A 4 -17.02 -5.97 13.81
CA LYS A 4 -15.90 -6.85 13.39
C LYS A 4 -15.46 -6.52 11.98
N ILE A 5 -14.16 -6.61 11.72
CA ILE A 5 -13.63 -6.49 10.36
C ILE A 5 -14.21 -7.63 9.52
N ASN A 6 -14.98 -7.28 8.49
CA ASN A 6 -15.59 -8.21 7.57
C ASN A 6 -15.60 -7.62 6.16
N LEU A 7 -14.93 -8.28 5.24
CA LEU A 7 -14.80 -7.87 3.84
C LEU A 7 -15.51 -8.83 2.86
N LYS A 8 -16.45 -9.65 3.37
CA LYS A 8 -17.28 -10.52 2.51
C LYS A 8 -17.93 -9.70 1.40
N ASN A 9 -17.95 -10.25 0.20
CA ASN A 9 -18.49 -9.63 -1.01
C ASN A 9 -17.76 -8.34 -1.46
N LYS A 10 -16.62 -7.98 -0.87
CA LYS A 10 -15.76 -6.90 -1.36
C LYS A 10 -14.69 -7.47 -2.28
N THR A 11 -14.31 -6.71 -3.30
CA THR A 11 -13.21 -7.04 -4.21
C THR A 11 -12.07 -6.06 -3.96
N ALA A 12 -10.91 -6.59 -3.60
CA ALA A 12 -9.71 -5.83 -3.27
C ALA A 12 -8.61 -6.06 -4.31
N LEU A 13 -8.00 -4.99 -4.79
CA LEU A 13 -6.83 -5.03 -5.67
C LEU A 13 -5.60 -4.57 -4.88
N VAL A 14 -4.52 -5.35 -4.94
CA VAL A 14 -3.25 -5.05 -4.28
C VAL A 14 -2.14 -5.02 -5.32
N THR A 15 -1.46 -3.87 -5.45
CA THR A 15 -0.28 -3.73 -6.32
C THR A 15 1.01 -4.07 -5.56
N GLY A 16 2.03 -4.58 -6.26
CA GLY A 16 3.27 -5.03 -5.62
C GLY A 16 3.06 -6.23 -4.67
N ALA A 17 2.05 -7.06 -4.94
CA ALA A 17 1.58 -8.11 -4.04
C ALA A 17 2.44 -9.39 -4.01
N GLY A 18 3.52 -9.48 -4.78
CA GLY A 18 4.33 -10.69 -4.88
C GLY A 18 5.16 -11.01 -3.63
N LYS A 19 5.49 -10.02 -2.79
CA LYS A 19 6.33 -10.17 -1.59
C LYS A 19 6.13 -9.03 -0.60
N GLY A 20 6.72 -9.18 0.61
CA GLY A 20 6.73 -8.14 1.64
C GLY A 20 5.32 -7.66 2.01
N LEU A 21 5.17 -6.37 2.23
CA LEU A 21 3.92 -5.75 2.68
C LEU A 21 2.73 -6.03 1.74
N GLY A 22 2.94 -5.96 0.42
CA GLY A 22 1.88 -6.25 -0.54
C GLY A 22 1.34 -7.68 -0.43
N LYS A 23 2.24 -8.67 -0.25
CA LYS A 23 1.87 -10.06 0.03
C LYS A 23 1.06 -10.16 1.33
N ALA A 24 1.56 -9.57 2.42
CA ALA A 24 0.89 -9.62 3.72
C ALA A 24 -0.50 -8.96 3.69
N CYS A 25 -0.62 -7.80 3.05
CA CYS A 25 -1.91 -7.13 2.86
C CYS A 25 -2.89 -7.98 2.05
N ALA A 26 -2.42 -8.63 0.97
CA ALA A 26 -3.28 -9.49 0.13
C ALA A 26 -3.83 -10.68 0.92
N ILE A 27 -2.99 -11.34 1.74
CA ILE A 27 -3.40 -12.46 2.60
C ILE A 27 -4.39 -11.98 3.65
N ALA A 28 -4.10 -10.91 4.39
CA ALA A 28 -4.96 -10.40 5.45
C ALA A 28 -6.34 -9.96 4.94
N LEU A 29 -6.41 -9.32 3.75
CA LEU A 29 -7.67 -8.97 3.12
C LEU A 29 -8.48 -10.21 2.73
N ALA A 30 -7.83 -11.28 2.26
CA ALA A 30 -8.48 -12.55 1.95
C ALA A 30 -9.01 -13.24 3.21
N GLU A 31 -8.23 -13.27 4.29
CA GLU A 31 -8.65 -13.79 5.60
C GLU A 31 -9.85 -13.03 6.17
N ALA A 32 -9.93 -11.72 5.92
CA ALA A 32 -11.10 -10.91 6.25
C ALA A 32 -12.32 -11.15 5.31
N GLY A 33 -12.19 -12.00 4.29
CA GLY A 33 -13.25 -12.44 3.41
C GLY A 33 -13.35 -11.72 2.06
N ALA A 34 -12.37 -10.90 1.69
CA ALA A 34 -12.36 -10.23 0.38
C ALA A 34 -12.00 -11.20 -0.76
N ASN A 35 -12.55 -10.95 -1.96
CA ASN A 35 -12.02 -11.49 -3.21
C ASN A 35 -10.80 -10.66 -3.60
N VAL A 36 -9.61 -11.25 -3.62
CA VAL A 36 -8.37 -10.49 -3.79
C VAL A 36 -7.84 -10.63 -5.21
N ILE A 37 -7.41 -9.49 -5.76
CA ILE A 37 -6.72 -9.40 -7.05
C ILE A 37 -5.30 -8.95 -6.75
N ILE A 38 -4.32 -9.76 -7.10
CA ILE A 38 -2.91 -9.50 -6.85
C ILE A 38 -2.17 -9.18 -8.13
N ILE A 39 -1.40 -8.09 -8.11
CA ILE A 39 -0.62 -7.61 -9.27
C ILE A 39 0.84 -7.40 -8.85
N SER A 40 1.76 -7.96 -9.62
CA SER A 40 3.20 -7.67 -9.55
C SER A 40 3.90 -8.06 -10.85
N ARG A 41 5.18 -7.70 -10.96
CA ARG A 41 6.01 -8.00 -12.15
C ARG A 41 6.46 -9.45 -12.28
N THR A 42 6.30 -10.25 -11.22
CA THR A 42 6.92 -11.59 -11.12
C THR A 42 5.83 -12.63 -10.89
N LEU A 43 5.47 -13.36 -11.95
CA LEU A 43 4.40 -14.37 -11.90
C LEU A 43 4.68 -15.52 -10.90
N PRO A 44 5.91 -16.06 -10.77
CA PRO A 44 6.22 -17.07 -9.75
C PRO A 44 5.93 -16.60 -8.31
N ASP A 45 6.24 -15.33 -7.97
CA ASP A 45 5.93 -14.78 -6.64
C ASP A 45 4.43 -14.68 -6.41
N LEU A 46 3.67 -14.21 -7.41
CA LEU A 46 2.20 -14.17 -7.35
C LEU A 46 1.60 -15.57 -7.19
N THR A 47 2.17 -16.58 -7.84
CA THR A 47 1.70 -17.97 -7.72
C THR A 47 1.89 -18.51 -6.29
N LYS A 48 2.99 -18.15 -5.62
CA LYS A 48 3.20 -18.49 -4.21
C LYS A 48 2.16 -17.81 -3.32
N VAL A 49 1.88 -16.52 -3.54
CA VAL A 49 0.90 -15.76 -2.77
C VAL A 49 -0.52 -16.29 -3.01
N GLU A 50 -0.89 -16.60 -4.24
CA GLU A 50 -2.18 -17.22 -4.56
C GLU A 50 -2.38 -18.54 -3.79
N LYS A 51 -1.36 -19.40 -3.73
CA LYS A 51 -1.41 -20.65 -2.96
C LYS A 51 -1.65 -20.39 -1.46
N LEU A 52 -1.03 -19.35 -0.89
CA LEU A 52 -1.25 -18.97 0.51
C LEU A 52 -2.67 -18.48 0.74
N ILE A 53 -3.20 -17.62 -0.14
CA ILE A 53 -4.59 -17.13 -0.06
C ILE A 53 -5.59 -18.29 -0.17
N LYS A 54 -5.37 -19.24 -1.08
CA LYS A 54 -6.25 -20.41 -1.24
C LYS A 54 -6.28 -21.31 0.01
N LYS A 55 -5.18 -21.38 0.79
CA LYS A 55 -5.17 -22.11 2.07
C LYS A 55 -6.11 -21.48 3.12
N THR A 56 -6.37 -20.18 3.05
CA THR A 56 -7.35 -19.49 3.91
C THR A 56 -8.79 -19.61 3.41
N LYS A 57 -9.05 -20.45 2.39
CA LYS A 57 -10.33 -20.55 1.66
C LYS A 57 -10.72 -19.24 0.95
N GLY A 58 -9.76 -18.32 0.76
CA GLY A 58 -9.94 -17.05 0.07
C GLY A 58 -9.97 -17.19 -1.46
N SER A 59 -10.63 -16.25 -2.13
CA SER A 59 -10.63 -16.12 -3.59
C SER A 59 -9.50 -15.19 -4.04
N CYS A 60 -8.74 -15.63 -5.06
CA CYS A 60 -7.61 -14.86 -5.59
C CYS A 60 -7.53 -14.95 -7.10
N LEU A 61 -7.40 -13.80 -7.75
CA LEU A 61 -6.98 -13.66 -9.15
C LEU A 61 -5.58 -13.02 -9.18
N LYS A 62 -4.71 -13.49 -10.06
CA LYS A 62 -3.35 -12.94 -10.22
C LYS A 62 -3.10 -12.45 -11.63
N PHE A 63 -2.40 -11.32 -11.75
CA PHE A 63 -1.99 -10.76 -13.04
C PHE A 63 -0.55 -10.26 -12.95
N GLU A 64 0.28 -10.75 -13.87
CA GLU A 64 1.63 -10.22 -14.04
C GLU A 64 1.57 -8.89 -14.80
N CYS A 65 1.98 -7.81 -14.13
CA CYS A 65 2.01 -6.47 -14.70
C CYS A 65 2.98 -5.57 -13.94
N ASP A 66 3.77 -4.80 -14.69
CA ASP A 66 4.41 -3.61 -14.13
C ASP A 66 3.36 -2.50 -14.07
N VAL A 67 3.22 -1.85 -12.91
CA VAL A 67 2.24 -0.77 -12.73
C VAL A 67 2.57 0.49 -13.52
N THR A 68 3.76 0.61 -14.08
CA THR A 68 4.17 1.66 -15.01
C THR A 68 3.66 1.41 -16.43
N ASP A 69 3.35 0.15 -16.78
CA ASP A 69 2.66 -0.21 -18.03
C ASP A 69 1.15 0.01 -17.90
N LEU A 70 0.74 1.26 -18.11
CA LEU A 70 -0.65 1.69 -17.96
C LEU A 70 -1.60 1.02 -18.93
N ASN A 71 -1.14 0.65 -20.12
CA ASN A 71 -1.98 -0.01 -21.13
C ASN A 71 -2.30 -1.43 -20.68
N LYS A 72 -1.31 -2.19 -20.23
CA LYS A 72 -1.50 -3.53 -19.66
C LYS A 72 -2.36 -3.47 -18.40
N PHE A 73 -2.12 -2.50 -17.51
CA PHE A 73 -2.91 -2.31 -16.30
C PHE A 73 -4.38 -2.01 -16.61
N LYS A 74 -4.69 -1.09 -17.53
CA LYS A 74 -6.06 -0.80 -17.99
C LYS A 74 -6.74 -2.04 -18.55
N ASN A 75 -6.05 -2.84 -19.34
CA ASN A 75 -6.60 -4.08 -19.92
C ASN A 75 -6.91 -5.13 -18.86
N ILE A 76 -6.12 -5.22 -17.78
CA ILE A 76 -6.44 -6.05 -16.61
C ILE A 76 -7.71 -5.53 -15.93
N LEU A 77 -7.81 -4.23 -15.70
CA LEU A 77 -8.97 -3.62 -15.04
C LEU A 77 -10.28 -3.84 -15.81
N LYS A 78 -10.25 -3.92 -17.14
CA LYS A 78 -11.44 -4.26 -17.97
C LYS A 78 -12.00 -5.64 -17.63
N LYS A 79 -11.14 -6.61 -17.28
CA LYS A 79 -11.55 -8.00 -16.92
C LYS A 79 -12.17 -8.09 -15.51
N ILE A 80 -11.99 -7.08 -14.67
CA ILE A 80 -12.50 -7.05 -13.30
C ILE A 80 -13.91 -6.47 -13.30
N LYS A 81 -14.91 -7.24 -12.87
CA LYS A 81 -16.31 -6.78 -12.85
C LYS A 81 -16.56 -5.69 -11.80
N LYS A 82 -16.00 -5.84 -10.62
CA LYS A 82 -16.24 -4.98 -9.45
C LYS A 82 -14.93 -4.68 -8.74
N LEU A 83 -14.77 -3.44 -8.25
CA LEU A 83 -13.63 -3.04 -7.41
C LEU A 83 -14.16 -2.20 -6.24
N ASP A 84 -13.84 -2.60 -5.02
CA ASP A 84 -14.27 -1.93 -3.78
C ASP A 84 -13.09 -1.37 -2.99
N ILE A 85 -11.94 -2.04 -3.06
CA ILE A 85 -10.76 -1.71 -2.28
C ILE A 85 -9.54 -1.69 -3.20
N LEU A 86 -8.72 -0.64 -3.08
CA LEU A 86 -7.39 -0.57 -3.68
C LEU A 86 -6.35 -0.44 -2.57
N VAL A 87 -5.38 -1.35 -2.56
CA VAL A 87 -4.12 -1.18 -1.82
C VAL A 87 -3.03 -0.82 -2.83
N ASN A 88 -2.71 0.46 -2.90
CA ASN A 88 -1.73 1.02 -3.83
C ASN A 88 -0.34 0.94 -3.17
N ASN A 89 0.29 -0.24 -3.26
CA ASN A 89 1.48 -0.59 -2.50
C ASN A 89 2.76 -0.65 -3.35
N ALA A 90 2.67 -0.83 -4.66
CA ALA A 90 3.87 -0.90 -5.50
C ALA A 90 4.77 0.33 -5.31
N GLY A 91 6.04 0.09 -5.01
CA GLY A 91 7.01 1.14 -4.77
C GLY A 91 8.40 0.58 -4.50
N ASN A 92 9.40 1.46 -4.51
CA ASN A 92 10.79 1.10 -4.24
C ASN A 92 11.54 2.25 -3.55
N ASN A 93 12.76 1.96 -3.09
CA ASN A 93 13.67 2.92 -2.51
C ASN A 93 15.09 2.67 -3.04
N ARG A 94 15.81 3.72 -3.41
CA ARG A 94 17.21 3.70 -3.84
C ARG A 94 17.96 4.76 -3.03
N PRO A 95 18.63 4.35 -1.93
CA PRO A 95 19.34 5.28 -1.06
C PRO A 95 20.60 5.82 -1.73
N GLU A 96 20.72 7.15 -1.77
CA GLU A 96 21.90 7.86 -2.28
C GLU A 96 22.10 9.16 -1.51
N HIS A 97 23.37 9.60 -1.37
CA HIS A 97 23.68 10.94 -0.85
C HIS A 97 23.14 11.99 -1.80
N PHE A 98 22.55 13.08 -1.26
CA PHE A 98 21.87 14.09 -2.06
C PHE A 98 22.72 14.65 -3.20
N THR A 99 23.98 14.94 -2.93
CA THR A 99 24.92 15.48 -3.93
C THR A 99 25.36 14.46 -5.00
N GLN A 100 25.00 13.19 -4.83
CA GLN A 100 25.41 12.07 -5.71
C GLN A 100 24.21 11.31 -6.29
N VAL A 101 23.00 11.83 -6.10
CA VAL A 101 21.78 11.20 -6.65
C VAL A 101 21.90 11.14 -8.17
N LYS A 102 21.85 9.92 -8.69
CA LYS A 102 21.84 9.68 -10.13
C LYS A 102 20.49 10.04 -10.72
N LYS A 103 20.52 10.71 -11.87
CA LYS A 103 19.30 11.13 -12.58
C LYS A 103 18.36 9.94 -12.83
N GLU A 104 18.89 8.80 -13.26
CA GLU A 104 18.12 7.59 -13.56
C GLU A 104 17.44 7.02 -12.31
N ASN A 105 18.07 7.14 -11.13
CA ASN A 105 17.47 6.69 -9.87
C ASN A 105 16.36 7.63 -9.41
N MET A 106 16.55 8.92 -9.59
CA MET A 106 15.51 9.91 -9.29
C MET A 106 14.30 9.72 -10.22
N GLU A 107 14.51 9.62 -11.52
CA GLU A 107 13.45 9.40 -12.51
C GLU A 107 12.70 8.09 -12.25
N TYR A 108 13.42 6.99 -11.97
CA TYR A 108 12.82 5.70 -11.63
C TYR A 108 11.93 5.77 -10.39
N LEU A 109 12.38 6.44 -9.32
CA LEU A 109 11.59 6.56 -8.09
C LEU A 109 10.36 7.45 -8.30
N VAL A 110 10.49 8.54 -9.02
CA VAL A 110 9.37 9.43 -9.37
C VAL A 110 8.36 8.67 -10.24
N GLU A 111 8.83 7.95 -11.26
CA GLU A 111 7.96 7.18 -12.14
C GLU A 111 7.17 6.12 -11.37
N LEU A 112 7.85 5.33 -10.53
CA LEU A 112 7.21 4.23 -9.82
C LEU A 112 6.36 4.72 -8.63
N ASN A 113 6.95 5.55 -7.73
CA ASN A 113 6.33 5.88 -6.44
C ASN A 113 5.31 7.04 -6.54
N MET A 114 5.36 7.86 -7.59
CA MET A 114 4.46 9.01 -7.77
C MET A 114 3.56 8.82 -8.98
N LYS A 115 4.13 8.80 -10.19
CA LYS A 115 3.32 8.76 -11.43
C LYS A 115 2.51 7.47 -11.54
N ALA A 116 3.15 6.31 -11.36
CA ALA A 116 2.42 5.04 -11.40
C ALA A 116 1.41 4.93 -10.27
N ALA A 117 1.74 5.38 -9.05
CA ALA A 117 0.80 5.40 -7.93
C ALA A 117 -0.43 6.29 -8.22
N PHE A 118 -0.22 7.49 -8.79
CA PHE A 118 -1.30 8.38 -9.23
C PHE A 118 -2.17 7.70 -10.31
N ASN A 119 -1.56 7.18 -11.36
CA ASN A 119 -2.27 6.59 -12.50
C ASN A 119 -3.08 5.36 -12.09
N VAL A 120 -2.50 4.47 -11.28
CA VAL A 120 -3.20 3.30 -10.71
C VAL A 120 -4.41 3.75 -9.90
N ALA A 121 -4.22 4.72 -9.00
CA ALA A 121 -5.31 5.25 -8.18
C ALA A 121 -6.41 5.87 -9.05
N GLN A 122 -6.06 6.66 -10.07
CA GLN A 122 -7.01 7.28 -10.99
C GLN A 122 -7.82 6.24 -11.77
N ILE A 123 -7.14 5.27 -12.41
CA ILE A 123 -7.81 4.22 -13.20
C ILE A 123 -8.72 3.37 -12.31
N CYS A 124 -8.29 3.02 -11.11
CA CYS A 124 -9.10 2.29 -10.14
C CYS A 124 -10.30 3.11 -9.66
N SER A 125 -10.09 4.40 -9.36
CA SER A 125 -11.17 5.32 -8.94
C SER A 125 -12.23 5.47 -10.03
N GLN A 126 -11.83 5.63 -11.29
CA GLN A 126 -12.75 5.68 -12.44
C GLN A 126 -13.63 4.42 -12.54
N LYS A 127 -13.07 3.26 -12.22
CA LYS A 127 -13.84 2.02 -12.15
C LYS A 127 -14.75 1.97 -10.93
N MET A 128 -14.25 2.39 -9.77
CA MET A 128 -15.00 2.37 -8.52
C MET A 128 -16.23 3.29 -8.58
N VAL A 129 -16.10 4.51 -9.10
CA VAL A 129 -17.21 5.48 -9.18
C VAL A 129 -18.33 5.04 -10.12
N LYS A 130 -18.03 4.23 -11.13
CA LYS A 130 -19.02 3.70 -12.09
C LYS A 130 -19.90 2.58 -11.52
N LEU A 131 -19.60 2.05 -10.35
CA LEU A 131 -20.43 1.01 -9.74
C LEU A 131 -21.79 1.59 -9.36
N LYS A 132 -22.88 1.03 -9.91
CA LYS A 132 -24.27 1.54 -9.79
C LYS A 132 -24.70 1.91 -8.37
N ASN A 133 -24.26 1.17 -7.36
CA ASN A 133 -24.62 1.40 -5.95
C ASN A 133 -23.43 1.95 -5.12
N ARG A 134 -22.45 2.65 -5.74
CA ARG A 134 -21.22 3.05 -5.05
C ARG A 134 -21.49 3.89 -3.80
N LYS A 135 -22.36 4.88 -3.87
CA LYS A 135 -22.70 5.73 -2.72
C LYS A 135 -23.25 4.94 -1.52
N LYS A 136 -23.99 3.86 -1.76
CA LYS A 136 -24.53 2.98 -0.71
C LYS A 136 -23.48 2.00 -0.18
N VAL A 137 -22.70 1.39 -1.07
CA VAL A 137 -21.74 0.31 -0.72
C VAL A 137 -20.42 0.85 -0.19
N GLY A 138 -20.07 2.07 -0.58
CA GLY A 138 -18.78 2.68 -0.25
C GLY A 138 -17.58 2.03 -0.94
N GLY A 139 -16.42 2.63 -0.78
CA GLY A 139 -15.14 2.12 -1.26
C GLY A 139 -13.97 2.59 -0.40
N SER A 140 -12.80 1.95 -0.53
CA SER A 140 -11.61 2.33 0.21
C SER A 140 -10.38 2.26 -0.67
N ILE A 141 -9.56 3.33 -0.66
CA ILE A 141 -8.24 3.37 -1.30
C ILE A 141 -7.21 3.57 -0.19
N ILE A 142 -6.24 2.70 -0.13
CA ILE A 142 -5.15 2.76 0.85
C ILE A 142 -3.83 2.90 0.09
N ASN A 143 -3.18 4.04 0.24
CA ASN A 143 -1.85 4.28 -0.30
C ASN A 143 -0.79 3.80 0.69
N MET A 144 0.12 2.93 0.25
CA MET A 144 1.26 2.51 1.07
C MET A 144 2.33 3.59 1.03
N SER A 145 2.32 4.43 2.04
CA SER A 145 3.27 5.51 2.22
C SER A 145 4.47 5.05 3.07
N SER A 146 4.95 5.88 3.94
CA SER A 146 6.06 5.65 4.88
C SER A 146 6.02 6.71 5.96
N GLN A 147 6.63 6.45 7.12
CA GLN A 147 7.00 7.51 8.06
C GLN A 147 7.77 8.65 7.35
N LEU A 148 8.53 8.32 6.30
CA LEU A 148 9.27 9.28 5.49
C LEU A 148 8.40 10.13 4.55
N GLY A 149 7.09 10.03 4.66
CA GLY A 149 6.11 11.01 4.19
C GLY A 149 5.74 12.08 5.23
N ARG A 150 6.34 12.02 6.43
CA ARG A 150 6.14 12.96 7.56
C ARG A 150 7.44 13.56 8.06
N VAL A 151 8.53 12.78 8.06
CA VAL A 151 9.85 13.21 8.55
C VAL A 151 10.92 12.93 7.51
N GLY A 152 12.04 13.65 7.58
CA GLY A 152 13.21 13.43 6.73
C GLY A 152 14.09 12.29 7.23
N ALA A 153 14.89 11.73 6.31
CA ALA A 153 15.99 10.84 6.66
C ALA A 153 17.18 11.06 5.73
N PRO A 154 18.42 10.92 6.25
CA PRO A 154 19.61 10.99 5.41
C PRO A 154 19.57 9.96 4.27
N ILE A 155 20.20 10.28 3.16
CA ILE A 155 20.32 9.44 1.96
C ILE A 155 18.97 8.96 1.39
N ARG A 156 17.90 9.70 1.62
CA ARG A 156 16.52 9.35 1.22
C ARG A 156 15.78 10.51 0.56
N SER A 157 16.48 11.55 0.12
CA SER A 157 15.86 12.78 -0.40
C SER A 157 14.78 12.53 -1.47
N VAL A 158 15.09 11.75 -2.49
CA VAL A 158 14.11 11.42 -3.54
C VAL A 158 12.96 10.56 -2.99
N TYR A 159 13.26 9.57 -2.16
CA TYR A 159 12.21 8.76 -1.54
C TYR A 159 11.30 9.58 -0.64
N ASN A 160 11.86 10.48 0.19
CA ASN A 160 11.09 11.44 0.98
C ASN A 160 10.16 12.26 0.07
N MET A 161 10.71 12.90 -0.97
CA MET A 161 9.93 13.68 -1.94
C MET A 161 8.73 12.87 -2.47
N THR A 162 8.95 11.61 -2.87
CA THR A 162 7.87 10.77 -3.40
C THR A 162 6.82 10.42 -2.35
N LYS A 163 7.21 10.19 -1.09
CA LYS A 163 6.27 9.83 -0.02
C LYS A 163 5.50 11.04 0.51
N PHE A 164 6.12 12.21 0.61
CA PHE A 164 5.41 13.47 0.88
C PHE A 164 4.39 13.78 -0.22
N GLY A 165 4.77 13.58 -1.50
CA GLY A 165 3.85 13.72 -2.62
C GLY A 165 2.65 12.78 -2.55
N LEU A 166 2.87 11.53 -2.11
CA LEU A 166 1.80 10.55 -1.92
C LEU A 166 0.85 10.93 -0.78
N GLU A 167 1.34 11.57 0.29
CA GLU A 167 0.51 12.13 1.36
C GLU A 167 -0.38 13.28 0.85
N GLY A 168 0.17 14.17 0.00
CA GLY A 168 -0.60 15.22 -0.68
C GLY A 168 -1.69 14.64 -1.59
N LEU A 169 -1.32 13.65 -2.41
CA LEU A 169 -2.27 12.94 -3.28
C LEU A 169 -3.40 12.29 -2.47
N THR A 170 -3.08 11.66 -1.34
CA THR A 170 -4.06 11.01 -0.45
C THR A 170 -5.13 11.99 0.01
N ARG A 171 -4.73 13.19 0.45
CA ARG A 171 -5.65 14.24 0.92
C ARG A 171 -6.51 14.80 -0.22
N GLY A 172 -5.91 15.12 -1.37
CA GLY A 172 -6.64 15.60 -2.54
C GLY A 172 -7.71 14.60 -2.99
N MET A 173 -7.30 13.33 -3.16
CA MET A 173 -8.24 12.27 -3.53
C MET A 173 -9.35 12.05 -2.50
N ALA A 174 -9.06 12.18 -1.20
CA ALA A 174 -10.05 12.01 -0.14
C ALA A 174 -11.20 13.03 -0.27
N LEU A 175 -10.86 14.28 -0.55
CA LEU A 175 -11.85 15.36 -0.75
C LEU A 175 -12.68 15.13 -2.02
N GLU A 176 -12.03 14.79 -3.14
CA GLU A 176 -12.71 14.63 -4.43
C GLU A 176 -13.61 13.38 -4.49
N LEU A 177 -13.21 12.29 -3.83
CA LEU A 177 -13.90 11.00 -3.90
C LEU A 177 -14.95 10.81 -2.81
N ALA A 178 -14.99 11.69 -1.79
CA ALA A 178 -15.97 11.64 -0.69
C ALA A 178 -17.41 11.64 -1.18
N LYS A 179 -17.74 12.43 -2.20
CA LYS A 179 -19.10 12.49 -2.80
C LYS A 179 -19.58 11.14 -3.38
N TYR A 180 -18.66 10.22 -3.62
CA TYR A 180 -18.95 8.85 -4.07
C TYR A 180 -18.91 7.83 -2.94
N ASN A 181 -18.74 8.27 -1.69
CA ASN A 181 -18.52 7.41 -0.52
C ASN A 181 -17.28 6.51 -0.70
N ILE A 182 -16.20 7.06 -1.27
CA ILE A 182 -14.91 6.40 -1.38
C ILE A 182 -13.94 7.11 -0.45
N ARG A 183 -13.45 6.38 0.54
CA ARG A 183 -12.45 6.87 1.50
C ARG A 183 -11.06 6.67 0.93
N VAL A 184 -10.15 7.61 1.19
CA VAL A 184 -8.76 7.51 0.78
C VAL A 184 -7.87 7.83 1.97
N ASN A 185 -7.00 6.90 2.34
CA ASN A 185 -6.08 7.06 3.46
C ASN A 185 -4.69 6.54 3.07
N SER A 186 -3.68 6.90 3.84
CA SER A 186 -2.37 6.26 3.74
C SER A 186 -2.04 5.45 4.99
N VAL A 187 -1.23 4.41 4.82
CA VAL A 187 -0.56 3.69 5.91
C VAL A 187 0.92 4.01 5.82
N CYS A 188 1.50 4.41 6.93
CA CYS A 188 2.85 4.96 7.02
C CYS A 188 3.73 4.09 7.92
N PRO A 189 4.27 2.96 7.42
CA PRO A 189 5.17 2.13 8.19
C PRO A 189 6.54 2.77 8.37
N THR A 190 7.22 2.37 9.45
CA THR A 190 8.67 2.50 9.61
C THR A 190 9.39 1.27 9.02
N PHE A 191 10.53 0.89 9.58
CA PHE A 191 11.19 -0.36 9.25
C PHE A 191 10.31 -1.55 9.63
N VAL A 192 10.01 -2.40 8.65
CA VAL A 192 9.21 -3.61 8.82
C VAL A 192 10.10 -4.82 8.61
N GLU A 193 9.96 -5.85 9.42
CA GLU A 193 10.76 -7.07 9.36
C GLU A 193 10.49 -7.87 8.08
N THR A 194 11.02 -7.37 6.98
CA THR A 194 11.01 -8.01 5.66
C THR A 194 12.38 -8.61 5.35
N PRO A 195 12.51 -9.52 4.36
CA PRO A 195 13.81 -10.03 3.92
C PRO A 195 14.81 -8.91 3.60
N MET A 196 14.35 -7.79 3.04
CA MET A 196 15.18 -6.62 2.73
C MET A 196 15.73 -5.98 4.02
N VAL A 197 14.91 -5.74 5.02
CA VAL A 197 15.33 -5.10 6.28
C VAL A 197 16.22 -6.04 7.08
N LYS A 198 15.96 -7.36 7.06
CA LYS A 198 16.85 -8.37 7.66
C LYS A 198 18.27 -8.29 7.09
N ALA A 199 18.41 -8.06 5.79
CA ALA A 199 19.72 -7.89 5.17
C ALA A 199 20.45 -6.63 5.67
N PHE A 200 19.76 -5.49 5.82
CA PHE A 200 20.36 -4.28 6.39
C PHE A 200 20.74 -4.43 7.87
N PHE A 201 19.98 -5.19 8.63
CA PHE A 201 20.21 -5.41 10.06
C PHE A 201 21.38 -6.36 10.39
N LYS A 202 22.05 -6.94 9.38
CA LYS A 202 23.38 -7.55 9.56
C LYS A 202 24.39 -6.52 10.06
N ASN A 203 24.23 -5.25 9.71
CA ASN A 203 24.98 -4.14 10.31
C ASN A 203 24.39 -3.82 11.70
N LYS A 204 25.06 -4.30 12.77
CA LYS A 204 24.63 -4.14 14.15
C LYS A 204 24.50 -2.66 14.58
N LYS A 205 25.44 -1.78 14.11
CA LYS A 205 25.40 -0.34 14.40
C LYS A 205 24.16 0.31 13.81
N PHE A 206 23.85 0.01 12.55
CA PHE A 206 22.64 0.50 11.89
C PHE A 206 21.37 -0.02 12.58
N LYS A 207 21.32 -1.32 12.93
CA LYS A 207 20.20 -1.89 13.68
C LYS A 207 19.96 -1.17 14.99
N LYS A 208 21.03 -0.92 15.78
CA LYS A 208 20.94 -0.21 17.07
C LYS A 208 20.38 1.20 16.86
N GLN A 209 20.94 1.96 15.90
CA GLN A 209 20.47 3.31 15.56
C GLN A 209 18.99 3.33 15.16
N VAL A 210 18.52 2.35 14.40
CA VAL A 210 17.10 2.26 14.03
C VAL A 210 16.24 2.00 15.26
N LEU A 211 16.62 1.07 16.13
CA LEU A 211 15.84 0.71 17.33
C LEU A 211 15.78 1.85 18.34
N GLU A 212 16.84 2.62 18.50
CA GLU A 212 16.88 3.82 19.37
C GLU A 212 15.89 4.91 18.93
N ASN A 213 15.54 4.93 17.64
CA ASN A 213 14.53 5.84 17.10
C ASN A 213 13.10 5.33 17.17
N ILE A 214 12.88 4.08 17.57
CA ILE A 214 11.54 3.48 17.70
C ILE A 214 11.20 3.37 19.20
N PRO A 215 10.34 4.24 19.77
CA PRO A 215 9.97 4.19 21.20
C PRO A 215 9.48 2.82 21.69
N LEU A 216 8.76 2.05 20.86
CA LEU A 216 8.35 0.68 21.20
C LEU A 216 9.50 -0.35 21.20
N GLY A 217 10.75 0.05 20.89
CA GLY A 217 11.95 -0.78 20.96
C GLY A 217 12.03 -1.94 19.96
N ARG A 218 11.10 -2.05 19.03
CA ARG A 218 11.07 -3.09 18.00
C ARG A 218 10.66 -2.54 16.63
N VAL A 219 11.14 -3.15 15.58
CA VAL A 219 10.62 -2.91 14.24
C VAL A 219 9.20 -3.47 14.09
N ALA A 220 8.43 -2.90 13.19
CA ALA A 220 7.13 -3.43 12.85
C ALA A 220 7.25 -4.80 12.15
N GLN A 221 6.23 -5.62 12.29
CA GLN A 221 6.07 -6.85 11.51
C GLN A 221 5.14 -6.62 10.33
N GLU A 222 5.20 -7.48 9.31
CA GLU A 222 4.30 -7.41 8.16
C GLU A 222 2.82 -7.42 8.61
N ASN A 223 2.51 -8.12 9.71
CA ASN A 223 1.15 -8.19 10.27
C ASN A 223 0.69 -6.88 10.91
N ASP A 224 1.57 -6.12 11.56
CA ASP A 224 1.21 -4.80 12.12
C ASP A 224 0.65 -3.88 11.01
N VAL A 225 1.30 -3.91 9.85
CA VAL A 225 0.92 -3.09 8.69
C VAL A 225 -0.34 -3.63 7.99
N SER A 226 -0.41 -4.94 7.76
CA SER A 226 -1.56 -5.53 7.06
C SER A 226 -2.85 -5.44 7.88
N THR A 227 -2.78 -5.47 9.20
CA THR A 227 -3.92 -5.22 10.10
C THR A 227 -4.43 -3.78 9.95
N ALA A 228 -3.53 -2.79 9.93
CA ALA A 228 -3.90 -1.39 9.70
C ALA A 228 -4.57 -1.18 8.33
N VAL A 229 -4.04 -1.81 7.28
CA VAL A 229 -4.65 -1.79 5.93
C VAL A 229 -6.04 -2.42 5.95
N THR A 230 -6.20 -3.57 6.58
CA THR A 230 -7.48 -4.29 6.65
C THR A 230 -8.52 -3.51 7.45
N PHE A 231 -8.12 -2.85 8.54
CA PHE A 231 -8.96 -1.92 9.28
C PHE A 231 -9.44 -0.76 8.42
N LEU A 232 -8.54 -0.07 7.71
CA LEU A 232 -8.90 1.03 6.83
C LEU A 232 -9.76 0.59 5.63
N ALA A 233 -9.65 -0.66 5.21
CA ALA A 233 -10.49 -1.23 4.16
C ALA A 233 -11.93 -1.49 4.60
N ALA A 234 -12.16 -1.70 5.89
CA ALA A 234 -13.42 -2.16 6.46
C ALA A 234 -14.40 -1.01 6.77
N GLU A 235 -15.66 -1.37 7.01
CA GLU A 235 -16.72 -0.43 7.41
C GLU A 235 -16.50 0.15 8.82
N SER A 236 -15.68 -0.49 9.65
CA SER A 236 -15.26 0.04 10.95
C SER A 236 -14.49 1.36 10.85
N ALA A 237 -13.94 1.68 9.67
CA ALA A 237 -13.24 2.91 9.37
C ALA A 237 -14.08 3.93 8.55
N ASN A 238 -15.40 3.83 8.55
CA ASN A 238 -16.27 4.63 7.65
C ASN A 238 -16.15 6.14 7.79
N SER A 239 -15.77 6.64 8.96
CA SER A 239 -15.55 8.08 9.19
C SER A 239 -14.09 8.51 9.06
N ILE A 240 -13.21 7.64 8.52
CA ILE A 240 -11.78 7.89 8.39
C ILE A 240 -11.44 8.07 6.92
N THR A 241 -11.12 9.30 6.51
CA THR A 241 -10.64 9.63 5.16
C THR A 241 -9.67 10.81 5.22
N GLY A 242 -8.69 10.86 4.33
CA GLY A 242 -7.65 11.89 4.25
C GLY A 242 -6.57 11.77 5.33
N THR A 243 -6.56 10.68 6.12
CA THR A 243 -5.59 10.51 7.20
C THR A 243 -4.37 9.69 6.79
N SER A 244 -3.29 9.90 7.53
CA SER A 244 -2.07 9.11 7.48
C SER A 244 -2.00 8.28 8.76
N LEU A 245 -2.24 6.98 8.66
CA LEU A 245 -2.17 6.07 9.80
C LEU A 245 -0.72 5.61 9.99
N MET A 246 -0.09 6.12 11.04
CA MET A 246 1.29 5.76 11.38
C MET A 246 1.34 4.34 11.95
N VAL A 247 2.27 3.52 11.43
CA VAL A 247 2.59 2.17 11.94
C VAL A 247 4.11 2.12 12.14
N ASP A 248 4.59 2.97 13.03
CA ASP A 248 6.00 3.33 13.15
C ASP A 248 6.59 3.15 14.55
N GLY A 249 5.82 2.56 15.47
CA GLY A 249 6.26 2.32 16.84
C GLY A 249 6.57 3.59 17.62
N GLY A 250 6.01 4.75 17.20
CA GLY A 250 6.19 6.05 17.82
C GLY A 250 7.37 6.85 17.26
N TRP A 251 8.00 6.41 16.15
CA TRP A 251 9.13 7.14 15.55
C TRP A 251 8.82 8.61 15.28
N THR A 252 7.64 8.93 14.77
CA THR A 252 7.24 10.27 14.37
C THR A 252 6.45 11.03 15.45
N ALA A 253 6.36 10.50 16.66
CA ALA A 253 5.66 11.13 17.78
C ALA A 253 6.52 12.17 18.54
N LYS A 254 7.80 12.28 18.21
CA LYS A 254 8.78 13.20 18.80
C LYS A 254 9.28 14.20 17.77
#